data_3e6f8fc000e7312f4c51a4988bdb6e81
#
_entry.id   3e6f8fc000e7312f4c51a4988bdb6e81
#
_cell.length_a   1.000
_cell.length_b   1.000
_cell.length_c   1.000
_cell.angle_alpha   90.00
_cell.angle_beta   90.00
_cell.angle_gamma   90.00
#
_symmetry.space_group_name_H-M   'P 1'
#
loop_
_entity.id
_entity.type
_entity.pdbx_description
1 polymer ?
#
loop_
_entity_poly.entity_id
_entity_poly.type
_entity_poly.pdbx_seq_one_letter_code
_entity_poly.pdbx_strand_id
1 'polypeptide(L)'
;QIVTANGDCVVEYAVFMRRPVTYAGRLAVAWLQSMCAHRKAEVTIDEPHAEGAWIGSGEVLCFLRGPLSVLADLETIFLQRLGASCVAAYNAYNMCVELPGVAFLAMDARHCAGSDMAELMAYGASVGSRKATAKTGAVGFVGSSTDAAAPFFGKDAGAGTMPHALIGYAGSTLRAAELFHDTIPDAPLTVLVDYFGQEITDALAVANRFPDLAADGRLAVRVDTHGGRFVEGLDTAESYAVLDRHVPYATRGYRTEAELKHLMGTGVSVAAIWYLRETLDANGFDKVRIVASSGFG
;
A
#
# COMPACT_ATOMS: atom_id res chain seq x y z
N GLN A 1 -11.90 23.88 -30.75
CA GLN A 1 -12.47 24.46 -32.01
C GLN A 1 -13.20 25.78 -31.70
N ILE A 2 -14.15 25.83 -30.75
CA ILE A 2 -14.92 27.05 -30.45
C ILE A 2 -13.99 28.20 -30.04
N VAL A 3 -13.10 27.97 -29.08
CA VAL A 3 -12.15 28.97 -28.56
C VAL A 3 -11.22 29.44 -29.68
N THR A 4 -10.68 28.52 -30.48
CA THR A 4 -9.79 28.84 -31.60
C THR A 4 -10.50 29.68 -32.68
N ALA A 5 -11.79 29.42 -32.96
CA ALA A 5 -12.57 30.13 -33.96
C ALA A 5 -13.03 31.53 -33.48
N ASN A 6 -13.21 31.75 -32.19
CA ASN A 6 -13.78 32.97 -31.63
C ASN A 6 -12.77 33.84 -30.86
N GLY A 7 -11.50 33.45 -30.82
CA GLY A 7 -10.43 34.11 -30.08
C GLY A 7 -10.15 33.40 -28.73
N ASP A 8 -8.90 33.10 -28.52
CA ASP A 8 -8.44 32.51 -27.26
C ASP A 8 -8.26 33.59 -26.16
N CYS A 9 -8.35 33.22 -24.94
CA CYS A 9 -8.14 34.12 -23.81
C CYS A 9 -7.27 33.46 -22.73
N VAL A 10 -6.59 34.28 -21.96
CA VAL A 10 -5.85 33.80 -20.78
C VAL A 10 -6.82 33.64 -19.61
N VAL A 11 -6.79 32.47 -19.00
CA VAL A 11 -7.59 32.11 -17.81
C VAL A 11 -6.68 31.71 -16.65
N GLU A 12 -7.20 31.74 -15.44
CA GLU A 12 -6.57 31.22 -14.25
C GLU A 12 -7.49 30.18 -13.60
N TYR A 13 -6.97 28.97 -13.43
CA TYR A 13 -7.65 27.90 -12.73
C TYR A 13 -7.14 27.77 -11.32
N ALA A 14 -8.05 27.75 -10.34
CA ALA A 14 -7.76 27.36 -8.96
C ALA A 14 -8.12 25.87 -8.80
N VAL A 15 -7.12 25.02 -8.63
CA VAL A 15 -7.31 23.57 -8.48
C VAL A 15 -7.43 23.23 -7.01
N PHE A 16 -8.47 22.51 -6.63
CA PHE A 16 -8.73 22.11 -5.23
C PHE A 16 -9.35 20.72 -5.14
N MET A 17 -9.31 20.13 -3.94
CA MET A 17 -9.96 18.86 -3.64
C MET A 17 -11.15 19.05 -2.70
N ARG A 18 -12.19 18.21 -2.86
CA ARG A 18 -13.39 18.23 -2.00
C ARG A 18 -13.19 17.49 -0.67
N ARG A 19 -12.02 16.90 -0.47
CA ARG A 19 -11.61 16.19 0.75
C ARG A 19 -10.24 16.69 1.15
N PRO A 20 -9.86 16.59 2.43
CA PRO A 20 -8.48 16.84 2.83
C PRO A 20 -7.54 15.86 2.10
N VAL A 21 -6.35 16.34 1.77
CA VAL A 21 -5.31 15.55 1.11
C VAL A 21 -3.93 15.92 1.65
N THR A 22 -2.94 15.08 1.33
CA THR A 22 -1.52 15.45 1.46
C THR A 22 -1.00 15.78 0.08
N TYR A 23 -0.40 16.98 -0.07
CA TYR A 23 0.05 17.45 -1.37
C TYR A 23 1.18 16.58 -1.92
N ALA A 24 1.00 16.08 -3.15
CA ALA A 24 1.96 15.29 -3.90
C ALA A 24 1.87 15.64 -5.40
N GLY A 25 2.26 16.89 -5.72
CA GLY A 25 2.01 17.50 -7.02
C GLY A 25 3.10 17.28 -8.07
N ARG A 26 4.34 17.00 -7.68
CA ARG A 26 5.53 17.06 -8.54
C ARG A 26 5.39 16.29 -9.86
N LEU A 27 4.87 15.08 -9.87
CA LEU A 27 4.73 14.30 -11.11
C LEU A 27 3.62 14.82 -12.02
N ALA A 28 2.53 15.31 -11.46
CA ALA A 28 1.44 15.92 -12.23
C ALA A 28 1.89 17.25 -12.86
N VAL A 29 2.59 18.07 -12.10
CA VAL A 29 3.14 19.36 -12.56
C VAL A 29 4.20 19.14 -13.64
N ALA A 30 5.13 18.20 -13.45
CA ALA A 30 6.14 17.85 -14.45
C ALA A 30 5.50 17.37 -15.77
N TRP A 31 4.45 16.57 -15.67
CA TRP A 31 3.68 16.16 -16.85
C TRP A 31 3.04 17.35 -17.57
N LEU A 32 2.37 18.25 -16.82
CA LEU A 32 1.73 19.43 -17.41
C LEU A 32 2.76 20.34 -18.09
N GLN A 33 3.88 20.60 -17.43
CA GLN A 33 5.00 21.37 -18.01
C GLN A 33 5.51 20.77 -19.32
N SER A 34 5.70 19.44 -19.35
CA SER A 34 6.12 18.72 -20.55
C SER A 34 5.10 18.86 -21.70
N MET A 35 3.81 18.75 -21.38
CA MET A 35 2.74 18.91 -22.37
C MET A 35 2.64 20.34 -22.91
N CYS A 36 2.80 21.35 -22.05
CA CYS A 36 2.82 22.74 -22.45
C CYS A 36 4.04 23.06 -23.34
N ALA A 37 5.21 22.55 -22.98
CA ALA A 37 6.42 22.71 -23.80
C ALA A 37 6.26 22.05 -25.18
N HIS A 38 5.69 20.84 -25.26
CA HIS A 38 5.41 20.16 -26.52
C HIS A 38 4.44 20.98 -27.41
N ARG A 39 3.46 21.64 -26.81
CA ARG A 39 2.48 22.52 -27.50
C ARG A 39 2.99 23.94 -27.75
N LYS A 40 4.20 24.28 -27.29
CA LYS A 40 4.78 25.63 -27.33
C LYS A 40 3.85 26.66 -26.68
N ALA A 41 3.16 26.28 -25.61
CA ALA A 41 2.23 27.11 -24.89
C ALA A 41 2.87 27.62 -23.58
N GLU A 42 2.68 28.89 -23.29
CA GLU A 42 3.10 29.51 -22.02
C GLU A 42 2.00 29.30 -20.97
N VAL A 43 2.31 28.51 -19.94
CA VAL A 43 1.46 28.27 -18.77
C VAL A 43 2.26 28.50 -17.53
N THR A 44 1.78 29.36 -16.64
CA THR A 44 2.33 29.56 -15.31
C THR A 44 1.65 28.59 -14.33
N ILE A 45 2.45 27.91 -13.53
CA ILE A 45 1.98 27.01 -12.48
C ILE A 45 2.50 27.56 -11.15
N ASP A 46 1.59 27.91 -10.26
CA ASP A 46 1.91 28.37 -8.90
C ASP A 46 1.48 27.31 -7.89
N GLU A 47 2.47 26.77 -7.18
CA GLU A 47 2.32 25.73 -6.16
C GLU A 47 2.58 26.34 -4.78
N PRO A 48 1.54 26.84 -4.07
CA PRO A 48 1.73 27.52 -2.78
C PRO A 48 2.14 26.55 -1.66
N HIS A 49 2.15 25.24 -1.92
CA HIS A 49 2.41 24.22 -0.90
C HIS A 49 3.63 23.37 -1.25
N ALA A 50 4.42 23.05 -0.23
CA ALA A 50 5.47 22.05 -0.34
C ALA A 50 4.89 20.63 -0.36
N GLU A 51 5.58 19.68 -1.01
CA GLU A 51 5.21 18.26 -0.95
C GLU A 51 5.11 17.76 0.49
N GLY A 52 4.08 16.96 0.75
CA GLY A 52 3.77 16.49 2.09
C GLY A 52 2.98 17.48 2.96
N ALA A 53 2.63 18.66 2.45
CA ALA A 53 1.73 19.57 3.16
C ALA A 53 0.32 18.98 3.27
N TRP A 54 -0.30 19.12 4.44
CA TRP A 54 -1.71 18.80 4.60
C TRP A 54 -2.56 19.97 4.08
N ILE A 55 -3.52 19.69 3.22
CA ILE A 55 -4.40 20.67 2.59
C ILE A 55 -5.84 20.32 2.95
N GLY A 56 -6.58 21.30 3.46
CA GLY A 56 -7.99 21.13 3.84
C GLY A 56 -8.92 20.98 2.64
N SER A 57 -10.13 20.53 2.92
CA SER A 57 -11.20 20.46 1.91
C SER A 57 -11.51 21.85 1.34
N GLY A 58 -11.47 22.00 0.02
CA GLY A 58 -11.74 23.26 -0.67
C GLY A 58 -10.58 24.24 -0.71
N GLU A 59 -9.47 23.97 -0.04
CA GLU A 59 -8.26 24.80 -0.14
C GLU A 59 -7.57 24.55 -1.50
N VAL A 60 -6.98 25.59 -2.06
CA VAL A 60 -6.35 25.54 -3.39
C VAL A 60 -5.03 24.79 -3.31
N LEU A 61 -4.87 23.77 -4.16
CA LEU A 61 -3.64 23.00 -4.31
C LEU A 61 -2.60 23.73 -5.19
N CYS A 62 -3.05 24.30 -6.29
CA CYS A 62 -2.24 25.09 -7.21
C CYS A 62 -3.09 26.01 -8.07
N PHE A 63 -2.45 27.04 -8.64
CA PHE A 63 -3.05 27.89 -9.66
C PHE A 63 -2.38 27.62 -11.01
N LEU A 64 -3.20 27.56 -12.08
CA LEU A 64 -2.74 27.37 -13.47
C LEU A 64 -3.21 28.56 -14.28
N ARG A 65 -2.29 29.32 -14.86
CA ARG A 65 -2.61 30.47 -15.69
C ARG A 65 -2.06 30.31 -17.11
N GLY A 66 -2.90 30.39 -18.10
CA GLY A 66 -2.51 30.24 -19.51
C GLY A 66 -3.68 30.30 -20.47
N PRO A 67 -3.45 29.98 -21.77
CA PRO A 67 -4.50 29.99 -22.78
C PRO A 67 -5.60 28.96 -22.46
N LEU A 68 -6.86 29.39 -22.55
CA LEU A 68 -8.02 28.52 -22.31
C LEU A 68 -8.01 27.26 -23.19
N SER A 69 -7.64 27.40 -24.48
CA SER A 69 -7.57 26.28 -25.41
C SER A 69 -6.59 25.19 -24.98
N VAL A 70 -5.54 25.55 -24.24
CA VAL A 70 -4.51 24.63 -23.74
C VAL A 70 -4.95 24.02 -22.42
N LEU A 71 -5.37 24.84 -21.46
CA LEU A 71 -5.73 24.38 -20.13
C LEU A 71 -6.97 23.49 -20.15
N ALA A 72 -8.03 23.87 -20.89
CA ALA A 72 -9.24 23.06 -20.99
C ALA A 72 -9.01 21.67 -21.60
N ASP A 73 -8.07 21.56 -22.54
CA ASP A 73 -7.73 20.27 -23.17
C ASP A 73 -6.87 19.34 -22.28
N LEU A 74 -6.04 19.94 -21.41
CA LEU A 74 -5.18 19.20 -20.49
C LEU A 74 -5.79 18.95 -19.10
N GLU A 75 -6.86 19.66 -18.76
CA GLU A 75 -7.49 19.72 -17.44
C GLU A 75 -7.78 18.30 -16.90
N THR A 76 -8.52 17.49 -17.64
CA THR A 76 -8.99 16.18 -17.16
C THR A 76 -7.83 15.27 -16.74
N ILE A 77 -6.77 15.22 -17.55
CA ILE A 77 -5.63 14.35 -17.28
C ILE A 77 -4.79 14.92 -16.14
N PHE A 78 -4.62 16.25 -16.09
CA PHE A 78 -3.91 16.90 -14.98
C PHE A 78 -4.61 16.63 -13.64
N LEU A 79 -5.93 16.82 -13.57
CA LEU A 79 -6.73 16.57 -12.36
C LEU A 79 -6.67 15.12 -11.91
N GLN A 80 -6.71 14.17 -12.86
CA GLN A 80 -6.55 12.74 -12.56
C GLN A 80 -5.18 12.46 -11.93
N ARG A 81 -4.10 12.96 -12.52
CA ARG A 81 -2.73 12.72 -12.06
C ARG A 81 -2.49 13.35 -10.69
N LEU A 82 -2.88 14.58 -10.50
CA LEU A 82 -2.75 15.31 -9.22
C LEU A 82 -3.60 14.68 -8.13
N GLY A 83 -4.86 14.37 -8.44
CA GLY A 83 -5.81 13.81 -7.49
C GLY A 83 -5.38 12.43 -6.98
N ALA A 84 -4.97 11.53 -7.86
CA ALA A 84 -4.51 10.20 -7.49
C ALA A 84 -3.31 10.24 -6.55
N SER A 85 -2.29 11.04 -6.88
CA SER A 85 -1.09 11.18 -6.05
C SER A 85 -1.40 11.77 -4.67
N CYS A 86 -2.23 12.82 -4.61
CA CYS A 86 -2.58 13.48 -3.36
C CYS A 86 -3.42 12.59 -2.43
N VAL A 87 -4.36 11.81 -2.98
CA VAL A 87 -5.16 10.85 -2.19
C VAL A 87 -4.29 9.71 -1.68
N ALA A 88 -3.43 9.15 -2.52
CA ALA A 88 -2.49 8.11 -2.09
C ALA A 88 -1.55 8.60 -0.99
N ALA A 89 -1.05 9.84 -1.11
CA ALA A 89 -0.20 10.45 -0.09
C ALA A 89 -0.93 10.64 1.25
N TYR A 90 -2.20 11.07 1.21
CA TYR A 90 -3.02 11.22 2.41
C TYR A 90 -3.27 9.87 3.10
N ASN A 91 -3.66 8.85 2.35
CA ASN A 91 -3.91 7.52 2.90
C ASN A 91 -2.63 6.93 3.50
N ALA A 92 -1.51 6.98 2.78
CA ALA A 92 -0.24 6.47 3.26
C ALA A 92 0.25 7.21 4.52
N TYR A 93 0.08 8.54 4.58
CA TYR A 93 0.40 9.32 5.77
C TYR A 93 -0.37 8.82 6.99
N ASN A 94 -1.70 8.67 6.87
CA ASN A 94 -2.53 8.22 7.98
C ASN A 94 -2.19 6.79 8.42
N MET A 95 -2.02 5.85 7.47
CA MET A 95 -1.59 4.48 7.78
C MET A 95 -0.28 4.46 8.59
N CYS A 96 0.71 5.23 8.16
CA CYS A 96 2.01 5.28 8.83
C CYS A 96 1.93 5.94 10.22
N VAL A 97 1.08 6.94 10.40
CA VAL A 97 0.89 7.62 11.71
C VAL A 97 0.14 6.73 12.69
N GLU A 98 -0.87 6.00 12.22
CA GLU A 98 -1.66 5.09 13.06
C GLU A 98 -0.90 3.83 13.45
N LEU A 99 0.00 3.36 12.58
CA LEU A 99 0.79 2.14 12.77
C LEU A 99 2.29 2.42 12.63
N PRO A 100 2.89 3.24 13.52
CA PRO A 100 4.25 3.74 13.34
C PRO A 100 5.33 2.66 13.36
N GLY A 101 5.09 1.53 14.02
CA GLY A 101 6.00 0.37 14.06
C GLY A 101 5.88 -0.58 12.87
N VAL A 102 4.92 -0.38 11.97
CA VAL A 102 4.64 -1.28 10.85
C VAL A 102 5.33 -0.80 9.59
N ALA A 103 6.01 -1.72 8.89
CA ALA A 103 6.53 -1.50 7.54
C ALA A 103 5.44 -1.81 6.50
N PHE A 104 5.25 -0.92 5.54
CA PHE A 104 4.30 -1.12 4.45
C PHE A 104 5.01 -1.34 3.11
N LEU A 105 4.39 -2.12 2.22
CA LEU A 105 4.80 -2.30 0.83
C LEU A 105 3.66 -1.88 -0.09
N ALA A 106 3.95 -1.04 -1.07
CA ALA A 106 2.98 -0.65 -2.10
C ALA A 106 2.86 -1.78 -3.14
N MET A 107 1.90 -2.68 -2.95
CA MET A 107 1.68 -3.88 -3.77
C MET A 107 0.43 -3.78 -4.66
N ASP A 108 -0.13 -2.61 -4.79
CA ASP A 108 -1.41 -2.32 -5.46
C ASP A 108 -1.33 -2.17 -6.98
N ALA A 109 -0.13 -2.25 -7.58
CA ALA A 109 0.07 -2.00 -9.01
C ALA A 109 -0.87 -2.81 -9.93
N ARG A 110 -1.14 -4.08 -9.61
CA ARG A 110 -2.08 -4.92 -10.39
C ARG A 110 -3.54 -4.50 -10.28
N HIS A 111 -3.88 -3.65 -9.31
CA HIS A 111 -5.24 -3.13 -9.09
C HIS A 111 -5.43 -1.73 -9.67
N CYS A 112 -4.36 -1.11 -10.16
CA CYS A 112 -4.39 0.22 -10.74
C CYS A 112 -4.87 0.20 -12.20
N ALA A 113 -5.42 1.33 -12.65
CA ALA A 113 -5.85 1.55 -14.03
C ALA A 113 -4.64 1.87 -14.93
N GLY A 114 -3.72 0.92 -15.08
CA GLY A 114 -2.51 1.03 -15.89
C GLY A 114 -1.27 1.46 -15.13
N SER A 115 -0.11 1.37 -15.79
CA SER A 115 1.21 1.61 -15.20
C SER A 115 1.37 3.04 -14.68
N ASP A 116 0.91 4.04 -15.44
CA ASP A 116 0.96 5.44 -15.03
C ASP A 116 0.26 5.68 -13.69
N MET A 117 -0.92 5.07 -13.49
CA MET A 117 -1.65 5.20 -12.24
C MET A 117 -0.92 4.50 -11.10
N ALA A 118 -0.35 3.31 -11.34
CA ALA A 118 0.44 2.59 -10.35
C ALA A 118 1.65 3.42 -9.89
N GLU A 119 2.36 4.05 -10.81
CA GLU A 119 3.50 4.92 -10.47
C GLU A 119 3.07 6.17 -9.69
N LEU A 120 1.98 6.82 -10.10
CA LEU A 120 1.43 8.00 -9.41
C LEU A 120 1.01 7.68 -7.97
N MET A 121 0.35 6.54 -7.75
CA MET A 121 -0.08 6.12 -6.42
C MET A 121 1.11 5.73 -5.55
N ALA A 122 2.08 4.99 -6.07
CA ALA A 122 3.31 4.64 -5.36
C ALA A 122 4.15 5.89 -5.01
N TYR A 123 4.26 6.84 -5.93
CA TYR A 123 4.89 8.12 -5.67
C TYR A 123 4.15 8.88 -4.54
N GLY A 124 2.82 9.00 -4.61
CA GLY A 124 2.01 9.61 -3.57
C GLY A 124 2.22 8.93 -2.22
N ALA A 125 2.17 7.60 -2.17
CA ALA A 125 2.44 6.83 -0.96
C ALA A 125 3.83 7.13 -0.37
N SER A 126 4.85 7.28 -1.21
CA SER A 126 6.20 7.66 -0.76
C SER A 126 6.25 9.05 -0.13
N VAL A 127 5.49 10.02 -0.68
CA VAL A 127 5.41 11.39 -0.12
C VAL A 127 4.75 11.36 1.25
N GLY A 128 3.59 10.70 1.37
CA GLY A 128 2.87 10.56 2.64
C GLY A 128 3.70 9.84 3.70
N SER A 129 4.37 8.76 3.31
CA SER A 129 5.26 7.98 4.17
C SER A 129 6.42 8.83 4.71
N ARG A 130 7.16 9.53 3.85
CA ARG A 130 8.25 10.42 4.28
C ARG A 130 7.78 11.48 5.26
N LYS A 131 6.59 12.06 5.03
CA LYS A 131 6.00 13.04 5.94
C LYS A 131 5.68 12.43 7.31
N ALA A 132 5.11 11.23 7.34
CA ALA A 132 4.82 10.51 8.57
C ALA A 132 6.12 10.17 9.33
N THR A 133 7.11 9.60 8.65
CA THR A 133 8.43 9.27 9.23
C THR A 133 9.08 10.51 9.85
N ALA A 134 9.10 11.64 9.15
CA ALA A 134 9.68 12.89 9.66
C ALA A 134 8.93 13.44 10.88
N LYS A 135 7.61 13.20 10.99
CA LYS A 135 6.78 13.72 12.08
C LYS A 135 6.75 12.83 13.31
N THR A 136 6.72 11.49 13.12
CA THR A 136 6.42 10.51 14.18
C THR A 136 7.52 9.47 14.37
N GLY A 137 8.53 9.42 13.50
CA GLY A 137 9.52 8.34 13.49
C GLY A 137 8.98 7.02 12.92
N ALA A 138 7.83 7.02 12.25
CA ALA A 138 7.24 5.82 11.67
C ALA A 138 8.19 5.13 10.68
N VAL A 139 8.15 3.79 10.66
CA VAL A 139 8.89 2.97 9.67
C VAL A 139 8.40 3.28 8.26
N GLY A 140 7.09 3.32 8.07
CA GLY A 140 6.44 3.73 6.84
C GLY A 140 6.56 2.75 5.68
N PHE A 141 6.41 3.25 4.45
CA PHE A 141 6.53 2.45 3.23
C PHE A 141 8.00 2.22 2.88
N VAL A 142 8.38 0.96 2.76
CA VAL A 142 9.78 0.52 2.56
C VAL A 142 10.07 0.03 1.14
N GLY A 143 9.08 -0.02 0.26
CA GLY A 143 9.23 -0.46 -1.13
C GLY A 143 7.90 -0.57 -1.87
N SER A 144 8.00 -1.01 -3.12
CA SER A 144 6.87 -1.26 -4.03
C SER A 144 7.04 -2.55 -4.79
N SER A 145 5.99 -3.00 -5.49
CA SER A 145 6.01 -4.24 -6.29
C SER A 145 6.65 -4.11 -7.67
N THR A 146 6.99 -2.91 -8.11
CA THR A 146 7.50 -2.66 -9.47
C THR A 146 8.83 -1.91 -9.45
N ASP A 147 9.71 -2.22 -10.42
CA ASP A 147 10.98 -1.53 -10.59
C ASP A 147 10.79 -0.04 -10.90
N ALA A 148 9.76 0.31 -11.69
CA ALA A 148 9.44 1.69 -12.02
C ALA A 148 9.12 2.55 -10.78
N ALA A 149 8.49 1.98 -9.76
CA ALA A 149 8.15 2.68 -8.53
C ALA A 149 9.19 2.54 -7.41
N ALA A 150 10.12 1.60 -7.51
CA ALA A 150 11.15 1.34 -6.50
C ALA A 150 11.98 2.58 -6.13
N PRO A 151 12.40 3.46 -7.08
CA PRO A 151 13.18 4.65 -6.76
C PRO A 151 12.47 5.64 -5.83
N PHE A 152 11.14 5.67 -5.80
CA PHE A 152 10.39 6.54 -4.87
C PHE A 152 10.63 6.17 -3.40
N PHE A 153 11.03 4.93 -3.15
CA PHE A 153 11.35 4.38 -1.82
C PHE A 153 12.85 4.18 -1.61
N GLY A 154 13.70 4.74 -2.49
CA GLY A 154 15.16 4.62 -2.40
C GLY A 154 15.67 3.21 -2.67
N LYS A 155 14.99 2.46 -3.54
CA LYS A 155 15.36 1.10 -3.95
C LYS A 155 15.70 1.06 -5.44
N ASP A 156 16.54 0.10 -5.83
CA ASP A 156 16.93 -0.12 -7.22
C ASP A 156 15.98 -1.04 -7.97
N ALA A 157 15.23 -1.88 -7.24
CA ALA A 157 14.28 -2.83 -7.79
C ALA A 157 13.02 -2.98 -6.91
N GLY A 158 11.94 -3.43 -7.52
CA GLY A 158 10.71 -3.76 -6.83
C GLY A 158 10.87 -4.90 -5.84
N ALA A 159 10.12 -4.86 -4.76
CA ALA A 159 10.06 -5.92 -3.77
C ALA A 159 9.23 -7.10 -4.30
N GLY A 160 9.86 -8.25 -4.50
CA GLY A 160 9.16 -9.50 -4.77
C GLY A 160 8.69 -10.19 -3.49
N THR A 161 7.58 -10.90 -3.57
CA THR A 161 7.13 -11.85 -2.55
C THR A 161 6.89 -13.21 -3.21
N MET A 162 6.95 -14.29 -2.44
CA MET A 162 6.65 -15.64 -2.96
C MET A 162 5.24 -15.67 -3.56
N PRO A 163 5.07 -15.98 -4.86
CA PRO A 163 3.74 -16.03 -5.49
C PRO A 163 3.09 -17.40 -5.25
N HIS A 164 1.75 -17.45 -5.27
CA HIS A 164 0.99 -18.72 -5.24
C HIS A 164 1.45 -19.70 -6.32
N ALA A 165 1.83 -19.19 -7.50
CA ALA A 165 2.33 -20.03 -8.60
C ALA A 165 3.58 -20.85 -8.25
N LEU A 166 4.47 -20.34 -7.39
CA LEU A 166 5.64 -21.09 -6.93
C LEU A 166 5.25 -22.27 -6.05
N ILE A 167 4.24 -22.07 -5.17
CA ILE A 167 3.74 -23.14 -4.31
C ILE A 167 3.06 -24.23 -5.15
N GLY A 168 2.24 -23.82 -6.12
CA GLY A 168 1.63 -24.76 -7.07
C GLY A 168 2.67 -25.54 -7.89
N TYR A 169 3.74 -24.89 -8.33
CA TYR A 169 4.86 -25.53 -9.02
C TYR A 169 5.61 -26.53 -8.12
N ALA A 170 5.87 -26.16 -6.88
CA ALA A 170 6.61 -26.97 -5.92
C ALA A 170 5.79 -28.12 -5.34
N GLY A 171 4.44 -28.05 -5.39
CA GLY A 171 3.51 -29.05 -4.87
C GLY A 171 3.29 -28.99 -3.35
N SER A 172 4.03 -28.18 -2.61
CA SER A 172 3.79 -27.88 -1.18
C SER A 172 4.43 -26.56 -0.79
N THR A 173 3.90 -25.91 0.26
CA THR A 173 4.45 -24.67 0.83
C THR A 173 5.88 -24.86 1.33
N LEU A 174 6.14 -25.95 2.04
CA LEU A 174 7.48 -26.26 2.55
C LEU A 174 8.49 -26.44 1.41
N ARG A 175 8.12 -27.19 0.36
CA ARG A 175 9.01 -27.37 -0.79
C ARG A 175 9.26 -26.08 -1.55
N ALA A 176 8.28 -25.21 -1.66
CA ALA A 176 8.47 -23.87 -2.25
C ALA A 176 9.45 -23.03 -1.44
N ALA A 177 9.37 -23.07 -0.11
CA ALA A 177 10.30 -22.39 0.79
C ALA A 177 11.75 -22.93 0.64
N GLU A 178 11.92 -24.24 0.54
CA GLU A 178 13.23 -24.87 0.29
C GLU A 178 13.82 -24.44 -1.05
N LEU A 179 13.05 -24.52 -2.13
CA LEU A 179 13.49 -24.13 -3.46
C LEU A 179 13.91 -22.65 -3.52
N PHE A 180 13.15 -21.79 -2.83
CA PHE A 180 13.47 -20.37 -2.74
C PHE A 180 14.79 -20.15 -2.00
N HIS A 181 14.93 -20.74 -0.83
CA HIS A 181 16.13 -20.58 0.00
C HIS A 181 17.38 -21.17 -0.65
N ASP A 182 17.27 -22.34 -1.28
CA ASP A 182 18.38 -22.99 -2.00
C ASP A 182 18.87 -22.15 -3.20
N THR A 183 17.94 -21.43 -3.84
CA THR A 183 18.23 -20.60 -5.01
C THR A 183 18.76 -19.21 -4.64
N ILE A 184 18.25 -18.62 -3.55
CA ILE A 184 18.56 -17.25 -3.11
C ILE A 184 18.84 -17.24 -1.61
N PRO A 185 19.93 -17.86 -1.14
CA PRO A 185 20.19 -18.11 0.29
C PRO A 185 20.38 -16.85 1.13
N ASP A 186 20.84 -15.76 0.51
CA ASP A 186 21.10 -14.49 1.22
C ASP A 186 19.85 -13.62 1.39
N ALA A 187 18.78 -13.93 0.65
CA ALA A 187 17.53 -13.18 0.76
C ALA A 187 16.75 -13.53 2.04
N PRO A 188 16.08 -12.56 2.68
CA PRO A 188 15.09 -12.85 3.71
C PRO A 188 13.99 -13.76 3.16
N LEU A 189 13.67 -14.83 3.89
CA LEU A 189 12.66 -15.79 3.46
C LEU A 189 11.27 -15.34 3.91
N THR A 190 10.43 -14.96 2.96
CA THR A 190 9.01 -14.66 3.20
C THR A 190 8.15 -15.70 2.50
N VAL A 191 7.48 -16.55 3.27
CA VAL A 191 6.73 -17.71 2.75
C VAL A 191 5.24 -17.43 2.80
N LEU A 192 4.57 -17.61 1.66
CA LEU A 192 3.12 -17.54 1.55
C LEU A 192 2.50 -18.84 2.09
N VAL A 193 1.52 -18.77 2.99
CA VAL A 193 1.03 -19.95 3.73
C VAL A 193 -0.45 -20.30 3.50
N ASP A 194 -1.16 -19.55 2.65
CA ASP A 194 -2.61 -19.72 2.47
C ASP A 194 -3.02 -20.60 1.28
N TYR A 195 -2.07 -21.08 0.47
CA TYR A 195 -2.36 -21.76 -0.80
C TYR A 195 -3.24 -23.01 -0.63
N PHE A 196 -2.96 -23.83 0.37
CA PHE A 196 -3.71 -25.05 0.66
C PHE A 196 -4.78 -24.89 1.76
N GLY A 197 -4.93 -23.69 2.33
CA GLY A 197 -5.82 -23.46 3.47
C GLY A 197 -5.31 -24.02 4.78
N GLN A 198 -4.01 -24.17 4.92
CA GLN A 198 -3.29 -24.75 6.05
C GLN A 198 -2.30 -23.72 6.64
N GLU A 199 -2.77 -22.50 6.85
CA GLU A 199 -1.92 -21.36 7.23
C GLU A 199 -1.10 -21.61 8.48
N ILE A 200 -1.71 -22.23 9.48
CA ILE A 200 -1.07 -22.52 10.76
C ILE A 200 -0.11 -23.72 10.62
N THR A 201 -0.59 -24.79 10.00
CA THR A 201 0.21 -26.00 9.75
C THR A 201 1.43 -25.69 8.91
N ASP A 202 1.26 -24.95 7.82
CA ASP A 202 2.35 -24.59 6.92
C ASP A 202 3.33 -23.59 7.57
N ALA A 203 2.83 -22.61 8.34
CA ALA A 203 3.68 -21.67 9.05
C ALA A 203 4.61 -22.39 10.06
N LEU A 204 4.07 -23.32 10.85
CA LEU A 204 4.84 -24.11 11.79
C LEU A 204 5.83 -25.05 11.08
N ALA A 205 5.41 -25.71 10.00
CA ALA A 205 6.29 -26.57 9.21
C ALA A 205 7.50 -25.82 8.65
N VAL A 206 7.28 -24.62 8.11
CA VAL A 206 8.35 -23.76 7.60
C VAL A 206 9.26 -23.26 8.74
N ALA A 207 8.69 -22.82 9.87
CA ALA A 207 9.47 -22.33 11.00
C ALA A 207 10.37 -23.46 11.61
N ASN A 208 9.83 -24.67 11.70
CA ASN A 208 10.61 -25.84 12.14
C ASN A 208 11.71 -26.24 11.14
N ARG A 209 11.48 -26.05 9.85
CA ARG A 209 12.46 -26.37 8.79
C ARG A 209 13.63 -25.40 8.74
N PHE A 210 13.40 -24.13 9.10
CA PHE A 210 14.37 -23.06 9.06
C PHE A 210 14.57 -22.39 10.44
N PRO A 211 14.98 -23.16 11.48
CA PRO A 211 15.03 -22.67 12.85
C PRO A 211 16.00 -21.48 13.03
N ASP A 212 17.12 -21.46 12.31
CA ASP A 212 18.09 -20.38 12.40
C ASP A 212 17.53 -19.07 11.82
N LEU A 213 16.84 -19.14 10.68
CA LEU A 213 16.17 -17.98 10.10
C LEU A 213 15.03 -17.47 10.99
N ALA A 214 14.31 -18.39 11.63
CA ALA A 214 13.25 -18.05 12.58
C ALA A 214 13.84 -17.34 13.82
N ALA A 215 14.91 -17.89 14.40
CA ALA A 215 15.58 -17.32 15.57
C ALA A 215 16.23 -15.95 15.30
N ASP A 216 16.72 -15.72 14.09
CA ASP A 216 17.35 -14.47 13.65
C ASP A 216 16.33 -13.40 13.17
N GLY A 217 15.02 -13.72 13.12
CA GLY A 217 13.99 -12.84 12.57
C GLY A 217 14.12 -12.59 11.05
N ARG A 218 14.80 -13.47 10.33
CA ARG A 218 14.96 -13.46 8.86
C ARG A 218 13.87 -14.25 8.16
N LEU A 219 13.06 -15.01 8.91
CA LEU A 219 11.87 -15.70 8.42
C LEU A 219 10.63 -14.83 8.61
N ALA A 220 9.80 -14.77 7.59
CA ALA A 220 8.46 -14.21 7.66
C ALA A 220 7.45 -15.17 7.03
N VAL A 221 6.24 -15.20 7.55
CA VAL A 221 5.09 -15.86 6.94
C VAL A 221 4.11 -14.82 6.43
N ARG A 222 3.64 -14.98 5.19
CA ARG A 222 2.67 -14.09 4.57
C ARG A 222 1.31 -14.77 4.51
N VAL A 223 0.31 -14.14 5.12
CA VAL A 223 -1.08 -14.54 5.04
C VAL A 223 -1.76 -13.69 3.97
N ASP A 224 -2.37 -14.36 2.97
CA ASP A 224 -3.06 -13.75 1.83
C ASP A 224 -4.47 -14.36 1.65
N THR A 225 -4.99 -14.98 2.70
CA THR A 225 -6.25 -15.71 2.72
C THR A 225 -7.39 -14.82 2.21
N HIS A 226 -8.09 -15.27 1.16
CA HIS A 226 -9.19 -14.52 0.57
C HIS A 226 -10.42 -14.47 1.50
N GLY A 227 -11.26 -13.45 1.33
CA GLY A 227 -12.42 -13.19 2.19
C GLY A 227 -13.55 -14.22 2.13
N GLY A 228 -13.37 -15.33 1.43
CA GLY A 228 -14.39 -16.40 1.31
C GLY A 228 -14.28 -17.51 2.36
N ARG A 229 -13.23 -17.55 3.18
CA ARG A 229 -13.04 -18.55 4.24
C ARG A 229 -12.29 -17.97 5.43
N PHE A 230 -12.40 -18.60 6.57
CA PHE A 230 -11.53 -18.33 7.72
C PHE A 230 -10.11 -18.87 7.47
N VAL A 231 -9.14 -18.31 8.17
CA VAL A 231 -7.81 -18.91 8.34
C VAL A 231 -7.95 -20.23 9.09
N GLU A 232 -7.06 -21.19 8.83
CA GLU A 232 -7.04 -22.50 9.47
C GLU A 232 -7.20 -22.40 10.99
N GLY A 233 -8.12 -23.20 11.54
CA GLY A 233 -8.39 -23.26 12.97
C GLY A 233 -9.33 -22.17 13.50
N LEU A 234 -9.70 -21.20 12.69
CA LEU A 234 -10.65 -20.17 13.07
C LEU A 234 -12.07 -20.44 12.56
N ASP A 235 -13.00 -20.03 13.36
CA ASP A 235 -14.40 -19.77 13.04
C ASP A 235 -14.84 -18.49 13.77
N THR A 236 -16.11 -18.18 13.73
CA THR A 236 -16.65 -17.00 14.41
C THR A 236 -16.43 -17.06 15.93
N ALA A 237 -16.60 -18.21 16.56
CA ALA A 237 -16.50 -18.34 18.02
C ALA A 237 -15.03 -18.22 18.47
N GLU A 238 -14.10 -18.93 17.79
CA GLU A 238 -12.67 -18.83 18.12
C GLU A 238 -12.14 -17.44 17.78
N SER A 239 -12.61 -16.78 16.72
CA SER A 239 -12.23 -15.40 16.41
C SER A 239 -12.59 -14.44 17.54
N TYR A 240 -13.77 -14.57 18.14
CA TYR A 240 -14.14 -13.81 19.35
C TYR A 240 -13.24 -14.14 20.52
N ALA A 241 -12.93 -15.42 20.76
CA ALA A 241 -12.09 -15.84 21.86
C ALA A 241 -10.66 -15.28 21.74
N VAL A 242 -10.09 -15.28 20.51
CA VAL A 242 -8.80 -14.65 20.22
C VAL A 242 -8.83 -13.15 20.52
N LEU A 243 -9.84 -12.44 20.02
CA LEU A 243 -9.96 -10.99 20.25
C LEU A 243 -10.14 -10.67 21.72
N ASP A 244 -10.90 -11.47 22.48
CA ASP A 244 -11.08 -11.25 23.94
C ASP A 244 -9.78 -11.44 24.72
N ARG A 245 -8.88 -12.34 24.26
CA ARG A 245 -7.54 -12.52 24.84
C ARG A 245 -6.60 -11.35 24.58
N HIS A 246 -6.59 -10.83 23.34
CA HIS A 246 -5.57 -9.88 22.89
C HIS A 246 -6.05 -8.42 22.82
N VAL A 247 -7.30 -8.20 22.48
CA VAL A 247 -7.91 -6.87 22.30
C VAL A 247 -9.32 -6.83 22.87
N PRO A 248 -9.51 -7.08 24.18
CA PRO A 248 -10.80 -7.36 24.80
C PRO A 248 -11.88 -6.27 24.65
N TYR A 249 -11.48 -5.07 24.27
CA TYR A 249 -12.42 -3.94 24.03
C TYR A 249 -12.80 -3.79 22.56
N ALA A 250 -12.15 -4.50 21.62
CA ALA A 250 -12.39 -4.33 20.20
C ALA A 250 -13.83 -4.67 19.78
N THR A 251 -14.47 -5.63 20.45
CA THR A 251 -15.82 -6.13 20.15
C THR A 251 -16.89 -5.65 21.11
N ARG A 252 -16.53 -4.91 22.17
CA ARG A 252 -17.49 -4.47 23.23
C ARG A 252 -18.28 -3.21 22.91
N GLY A 253 -17.90 -2.47 21.86
CA GLY A 253 -18.61 -1.29 21.38
C GLY A 253 -19.49 -1.59 20.18
N TYR A 254 -20.35 -0.62 19.82
CA TYR A 254 -21.06 -0.70 18.55
C TYR A 254 -20.05 -0.72 17.40
N ARG A 255 -20.22 -1.69 16.48
CA ARG A 255 -19.40 -1.86 15.28
C ARG A 255 -20.31 -2.05 14.08
N THR A 256 -19.89 -1.50 12.95
CA THR A 256 -20.52 -1.81 11.67
C THR A 256 -20.14 -3.22 11.20
N GLU A 257 -20.91 -3.80 10.30
CA GLU A 257 -20.57 -5.09 9.69
C GLU A 257 -19.19 -5.09 9.01
N ALA A 258 -18.84 -3.97 8.39
CA ALA A 258 -17.53 -3.80 7.76
C ALA A 258 -16.38 -3.86 8.80
N GLU A 259 -16.52 -3.17 9.92
CA GLU A 259 -15.53 -3.23 11.02
C GLU A 259 -15.46 -4.63 11.63
N LEU A 260 -16.58 -5.29 11.87
CA LEU A 260 -16.60 -6.65 12.39
C LEU A 260 -15.93 -7.64 11.44
N LYS A 261 -16.13 -7.50 10.12
CA LYS A 261 -15.45 -8.31 9.11
C LYS A 261 -13.93 -8.22 9.23
N HIS A 262 -13.38 -7.03 9.43
CA HIS A 262 -11.95 -6.84 9.58
C HIS A 262 -11.42 -7.33 10.93
N LEU A 263 -12.23 -7.28 11.98
CA LEU A 263 -11.84 -7.77 13.31
C LEU A 263 -11.84 -9.29 13.39
N MET A 264 -12.91 -9.96 12.92
CA MET A 264 -13.19 -11.35 13.22
C MET A 264 -13.81 -12.15 12.05
N GLY A 265 -13.88 -11.55 10.86
CA GLY A 265 -14.45 -12.19 9.68
C GLY A 265 -13.52 -13.18 8.99
N THR A 266 -14.00 -13.67 7.86
CA THR A 266 -13.21 -14.47 6.91
C THR A 266 -12.10 -13.65 6.27
N GLY A 267 -11.08 -14.33 5.75
CA GLY A 267 -9.88 -13.71 5.19
C GLY A 267 -8.87 -13.31 6.26
N VAL A 268 -8.01 -12.35 5.92
CA VAL A 268 -7.01 -11.82 6.85
C VAL A 268 -7.67 -10.79 7.76
N SER A 269 -8.02 -11.21 8.97
CA SER A 269 -8.63 -10.39 10.00
C SER A 269 -7.68 -10.15 11.18
N VAL A 270 -8.02 -9.23 12.08
CA VAL A 270 -7.24 -9.01 13.31
C VAL A 270 -7.15 -10.30 14.13
N ALA A 271 -8.27 -11.05 14.27
CA ALA A 271 -8.27 -12.36 14.93
C ALA A 271 -7.31 -13.34 14.25
N ALA A 272 -7.29 -13.39 12.90
CA ALA A 272 -6.39 -14.28 12.14
C ALA A 272 -4.91 -13.97 12.42
N ILE A 273 -4.52 -12.70 12.45
CA ILE A 273 -3.15 -12.30 12.73
C ILE A 273 -2.75 -12.63 14.17
N TRP A 274 -3.63 -12.37 15.14
CA TRP A 274 -3.37 -12.72 16.54
C TRP A 274 -3.31 -14.23 16.76
N TYR A 275 -4.19 -14.99 16.14
CA TYR A 275 -4.19 -16.46 16.22
C TYR A 275 -2.90 -17.07 15.68
N LEU A 276 -2.44 -16.59 14.52
CA LEU A 276 -1.15 -17.01 13.96
C LEU A 276 0.01 -16.59 14.88
N ARG A 277 -0.02 -15.38 15.45
CA ARG A 277 1.03 -14.90 16.35
C ARG A 277 1.11 -15.75 17.63
N GLU A 278 -0.03 -15.96 18.31
CA GLU A 278 -0.05 -16.79 19.54
C GLU A 278 0.41 -18.22 19.29
N THR A 279 0.05 -18.78 18.11
CA THR A 279 0.48 -20.15 17.75
C THR A 279 1.99 -20.22 17.50
N LEU A 280 2.56 -19.26 16.78
CA LEU A 280 4.01 -19.18 16.57
C LEU A 280 4.75 -19.00 17.91
N ASP A 281 4.28 -18.12 18.79
CA ASP A 281 4.87 -17.86 20.10
C ASP A 281 4.84 -19.09 21.01
N ALA A 282 3.70 -19.80 21.04
CA ALA A 282 3.52 -21.02 21.82
C ALA A 282 4.47 -22.15 21.38
N ASN A 283 4.96 -22.09 20.15
CA ASN A 283 5.92 -23.05 19.58
C ASN A 283 7.38 -22.53 19.58
N GLY A 284 7.65 -21.38 20.23
CA GLY A 284 8.99 -20.82 20.38
C GLY A 284 9.49 -20.02 19.17
N PHE A 285 8.59 -19.59 18.28
CA PHE A 285 8.89 -18.83 17.06
C PHE A 285 8.49 -17.35 17.17
N ASP A 286 8.76 -16.73 18.31
CA ASP A 286 8.39 -15.35 18.65
C ASP A 286 9.00 -14.30 17.71
N LYS A 287 10.14 -14.62 17.07
CA LYS A 287 10.82 -13.72 16.13
C LYS A 287 10.41 -13.91 14.66
N VAL A 288 9.62 -14.92 14.34
CA VAL A 288 9.04 -15.07 12.99
C VAL A 288 8.10 -13.91 12.71
N ARG A 289 8.36 -13.18 11.65
CA ARG A 289 7.54 -12.03 11.26
C ARG A 289 6.28 -12.45 10.52
N ILE A 290 5.23 -11.67 10.67
CA ILE A 290 3.97 -11.89 9.96
C ILE A 290 3.79 -10.75 8.96
N VAL A 291 3.50 -11.10 7.70
CA VAL A 291 3.13 -10.17 6.64
C VAL A 291 1.65 -10.39 6.33
N ALA A 292 0.84 -9.38 6.60
CA ALA A 292 -0.57 -9.38 6.25
C ALA A 292 -0.75 -8.81 4.85
N SER A 293 -1.48 -9.51 3.99
CA SER A 293 -1.88 -9.07 2.65
C SER A 293 -3.32 -9.49 2.39
N SER A 294 -3.88 -9.21 1.20
CA SER A 294 -5.30 -9.45 0.87
C SER A 294 -6.28 -8.44 1.50
N GLY A 295 -6.94 -7.64 0.67
CA GLY A 295 -8.05 -6.76 1.09
C GLY A 295 -7.68 -5.54 1.94
N PHE A 296 -6.40 -5.21 2.05
CA PHE A 296 -5.91 -3.95 2.60
C PHE A 296 -5.71 -2.94 1.47
N GLY A 297 -6.73 -2.15 1.17
CA GLY A 297 -6.67 -1.16 0.09
C GLY A 297 -7.69 -0.05 0.28
#